data_4c03d30d06741972dcbb3c2cd6fa9552
#
_entry.id   4c03d30d06741972dcbb3c2cd6fa9552
#
_cell.length_a   1.000
_cell.length_b   1.000
_cell.length_c   1.000
_cell.angle_alpha   90.00
_cell.angle_beta   90.00
_cell.angle_gamma   90.00
#
_symmetry.space_group_name_H-M   'P 1'
#
loop_
_entity.id
_entity.type
_entity.pdbx_description
1 polymer ?
#
loop_
_entity_poly.entity_id
_entity_poly.type
_entity_poly.pdbx_seq_one_letter_code
_entity_poly.pdbx_strand_id
1 'polypeptide(L)' 'MAMPRRDGTIEEITRLDALLEYAVMHEDEAEAARLRAELTKLVEKV' A
#
# COMPACT_ATOMS: atom_id res chain seq x y z
N MET A 1 0.71 5.31 25.36
CA MET A 1 0.92 5.42 25.00
C MET A 1 1.15 5.25 23.84
N ALA A 2 1.03 5.09 23.23
CA ALA A 2 1.33 4.80 22.25
C ALA A 2 0.54 4.24 21.28
N MET A 3 0.28 4.38 20.30
CA MET A 3 -0.46 3.84 19.42
C MET A 3 0.31 3.90 18.20
N PRO A 4 1.39 3.66 17.97
CA PRO A 4 2.19 3.73 16.87
C PRO A 4 1.77 2.84 15.73
N ARG A 5 1.04 1.80 16.06
CA ARG A 5 0.63 0.94 15.12
C ARG A 5 -0.18 1.57 14.06
N ARG A 6 -1.07 2.40 14.37
CA ARG A 6 -1.87 3.05 13.50
C ARG A 6 -1.05 3.90 12.58
N ASP A 7 -0.08 4.64 13.03
CA ASP A 7 0.74 5.48 12.21
C ASP A 7 1.53 4.65 11.21
N GLY A 8 2.05 3.54 11.64
CA GLY A 8 2.81 2.70 10.75
C GLY A 8 1.98 2.20 9.60
N THR A 9 0.73 1.86 9.89
CA THR A 9 -0.14 1.34 8.87
C THR A 9 -0.43 2.41 7.81
N ILE A 10 -0.69 3.62 8.26
CA ILE A 10 -0.98 4.70 7.33
C ILE A 10 0.22 4.99 6.44
N GLU A 11 1.40 4.96 7.01
CA GLU A 11 2.60 5.21 6.23
C GLU A 11 2.79 4.11 5.21
N GLU A 12 2.50 2.87 5.59
CA GLU A 12 2.66 1.77 4.67
C GLU A 12 1.66 1.89 3.55
N ILE A 13 0.43 2.26 3.83
CA ILE A 13 -0.57 2.41 2.81
C ILE A 13 -0.15 3.51 1.85
N THR A 14 0.36 4.61 2.36
CA THR A 14 0.78 5.71 1.52
C THR A 14 1.94 5.28 0.63
N ARG A 15 2.86 4.54 1.19
CA ARG A 15 4.00 4.09 0.43
C ARG A 15 3.59 3.14 -0.68
N LEU A 16 2.72 2.17 -0.36
CA LEU A 16 2.27 1.23 -1.35
C LEU A 16 1.46 1.93 -2.44
N ASP A 17 0.69 2.94 -2.04
CA ASP A 17 -0.10 3.68 -3.00
C ASP A 17 0.82 4.38 -4.01
N ALA A 18 1.89 4.96 -3.54
CA ALA A 18 2.83 5.63 -4.41
C ALA A 18 3.50 4.63 -5.34
N LEU A 19 3.83 3.46 -4.82
CA LEU A 19 4.46 2.45 -5.65
C LEU A 19 3.48 1.94 -6.69
N LEU A 20 2.21 1.85 -6.31
CA LEU A 20 1.19 1.39 -7.23
C LEU A 20 1.07 2.37 -8.39
N GLU A 21 1.07 3.66 -8.11
CA GLU A 21 0.98 4.65 -9.15
C GLU A 21 2.19 4.53 -10.07
N TYR A 22 3.34 4.31 -9.50
CA TYR A 22 4.55 4.17 -10.27
C TYR A 22 4.44 2.98 -11.21
N ALA A 23 3.92 1.86 -10.70
CA ALA A 23 3.78 0.66 -11.49
C ALA A 23 2.78 0.89 -12.64
N VAL A 24 1.71 1.59 -12.34
CA VAL A 24 0.71 1.87 -13.36
C VAL A 24 1.29 2.76 -14.45
N MET A 25 2.07 3.75 -14.06
CA MET A 25 2.66 4.64 -15.04
C MET A 25 3.63 3.91 -15.94
N HIS A 26 4.28 2.87 -15.42
CA HIS A 26 5.23 2.11 -16.21
C HIS A 26 4.56 0.90 -16.83
N GLU A 27 3.24 0.85 -16.75
CA GLU A 27 2.51 -0.28 -17.32
C GLU A 27 2.98 -1.63 -16.78
N ASP A 28 3.34 -1.68 -15.52
CA ASP A 28 3.79 -2.92 -14.93
C ASP A 28 2.56 -3.54 -14.25
N GLU A 29 1.73 -4.19 -15.00
CA GLU A 29 0.51 -4.76 -14.49
C GLU A 29 0.71 -5.79 -13.38
N ALA A 30 1.71 -6.60 -13.51
CA ALA A 30 1.97 -7.62 -12.50
C ALA A 30 2.27 -6.97 -11.16
N GLU A 31 3.12 -5.95 -11.19
CA GLU A 31 3.48 -5.30 -9.96
C GLU A 31 2.29 -4.53 -9.42
N ALA A 32 1.53 -3.90 -10.28
CA ALA A 32 0.37 -3.16 -9.84
C ALA A 32 -0.64 -4.08 -9.15
N ALA A 33 -0.85 -5.25 -9.69
CA ALA A 33 -1.78 -6.19 -9.11
C ALA A 33 -1.31 -6.65 -7.73
N ARG A 34 -0.02 -6.89 -7.62
CA ARG A 34 0.54 -7.30 -6.36
C ARG A 34 0.40 -6.20 -5.33
N LEU A 35 0.72 -4.97 -5.68
CA LEU A 35 0.61 -3.86 -4.75
C LEU A 35 -0.84 -3.63 -4.35
N ARG A 36 -1.75 -3.84 -5.27
CA ARG A 36 -3.15 -3.66 -4.98
C ARG A 36 -3.59 -4.69 -3.94
N ALA A 37 -3.13 -5.93 -4.06
CA ALA A 37 -3.47 -6.96 -3.11
C ALA A 37 -2.91 -6.62 -1.73
N GLU A 38 -1.72 -6.07 -1.70
CA GLU A 38 -1.12 -5.71 -0.43
C GLU A 38 -1.90 -4.58 0.24
N LEU A 39 -2.32 -3.61 -0.55
CA LEU A 39 -3.09 -2.51 -0.02
C LEU A 39 -4.41 -3.00 0.56
N THR A 40 -5.05 -3.92 -0.12
CA THR A 40 -6.31 -4.46 0.34
C THR A 40 -6.12 -5.14 1.68
N LYS A 41 -5.04 -5.86 1.84
CA LYS A 41 -4.77 -6.52 3.10
C LYS A 41 -4.57 -5.53 4.21
N LEU A 42 -3.86 -4.46 3.96
CA LEU A 42 -3.64 -3.47 4.99
C LEU A 42 -4.92 -2.76 5.38
N VAL A 43 -5.73 -2.45 4.39
CA VAL A 43 -6.98 -1.78 4.65
C VAL A 43 -7.90 -2.67 5.49
N GLU A 44 -7.90 -3.95 5.22
CA GLU A 44 -8.72 -4.87 5.97
C GLU A 44 -8.27 -4.99 7.41
N LYS A 45 -7.01 -4.83 7.66
CA LYS A 45 -6.50 -4.92 9.01
C LYS A 45 -6.84 -3.71 9.83
N VAL A 46 -7.10 -2.62 9.22
CA VAL A 46 -7.44 -1.40 9.93
C VAL A 46 -8.94 -1.35 10.20
#